data_fd684855bd6b943122baf733e00e9bf5
#
_entry.id   fd684855bd6b943122baf733e00e9bf5
#
_cell.length_a   1.000
_cell.length_b   1.000
_cell.length_c   1.000
_cell.angle_alpha   90.00
_cell.angle_beta   90.00
_cell.angle_gamma   90.00
#
_symmetry.space_group_name_H-M   'P 1'
#
loop_
_entity.id
_entity.type
_entity.pdbx_description
1 polymer ?
#
loop_
_entity_poly.entity_id
_entity_poly.type
_entity_poly.pdbx_seq_one_letter_code
_entity_poly.pdbx_strand_id
1 'polypeptide(L)'
;MNKKEVERLAEIYFENTVKLLGESKYHKFTPYLVIERSPESEGIDNEWHGEYVPEDNEIIIYSDNITSKSDLAKTIVHEYAHYLQDPKWMTRYYKMGYKYNTHPYEVEAFRTEEQNWYKVCK
;
A
#
# COMPACT_ATOMS: atom_id res chain seq x y z
N MET A 1 9.73 14.86 2.85
CA MET A 1 9.43 14.61 4.28
C MET A 1 10.55 13.76 4.87
N ASN A 2 10.91 13.97 6.13
CA ASN A 2 11.93 13.14 6.76
C ASN A 2 11.30 11.85 7.31
N LYS A 3 12.16 10.88 7.64
CA LYS A 3 11.72 9.55 8.09
C LYS A 3 10.86 9.61 9.36
N LYS A 4 11.23 10.44 10.33
CA LYS A 4 10.47 10.57 11.60
C LYS A 4 9.07 11.10 11.36
N GLU A 5 8.91 12.07 10.48
CA GLU A 5 7.62 12.61 10.12
C GLU A 5 6.76 11.58 9.40
N VAL A 6 7.36 10.85 8.45
CA VAL A 6 6.67 9.76 7.75
C VAL A 6 6.23 8.68 8.72
N GLU A 7 7.10 8.26 9.65
CA GLU A 7 6.75 7.26 10.66
C GLU A 7 5.54 7.69 11.50
N ARG A 8 5.54 8.91 11.97
CA ARG A 8 4.46 9.44 12.80
C ARG A 8 3.14 9.51 12.05
N LEU A 9 3.16 10.08 10.87
CA LEU A 9 1.95 10.25 10.04
C LEU A 9 1.46 8.92 9.48
N ALA A 10 2.37 8.03 9.09
CA ALA A 10 2.01 6.73 8.53
C ALA A 10 1.21 5.90 9.53
N GLU A 11 1.60 5.93 10.81
CA GLU A 11 0.87 5.22 11.85
C GLU A 11 -0.56 5.74 12.01
N ILE A 12 -0.73 7.06 12.01
CA ILE A 12 -2.05 7.70 12.10
C ILE A 12 -2.90 7.35 10.87
N TYR A 13 -2.34 7.49 9.67
CA TYR A 13 -3.06 7.23 8.42
C TYR A 13 -3.40 5.75 8.27
N PHE A 14 -2.51 4.86 8.70
CA PHE A 14 -2.77 3.43 8.70
C PHE A 14 -3.94 3.07 9.62
N GLU A 15 -3.96 3.58 10.85
CA GLU A 15 -5.08 3.36 11.77
C GLU A 15 -6.39 3.88 11.20
N ASN A 16 -6.36 5.07 10.58
CA ASN A 16 -7.54 5.63 9.93
C ASN A 16 -8.01 4.75 8.76
N THR A 17 -7.08 4.19 8.01
CA THR A 17 -7.40 3.30 6.88
C THR A 17 -8.05 2.01 7.38
N VAL A 18 -7.53 1.41 8.44
CA VAL A 18 -8.12 0.21 9.05
C VAL A 18 -9.56 0.47 9.49
N LYS A 19 -9.80 1.60 10.15
CA LYS A 19 -11.14 1.98 10.61
C LYS A 19 -12.09 2.23 9.45
N LEU A 20 -11.61 2.83 8.37
CA LEU A 20 -12.43 3.17 7.21
C LEU A 20 -12.77 1.96 6.35
N LEU A 21 -11.79 1.12 6.07
CA LEU A 21 -11.93 0.02 5.09
C LEU A 21 -12.16 -1.35 5.74
N GLY A 22 -11.87 -1.50 7.03
CA GLY A 22 -12.10 -2.74 7.76
C GLY A 22 -11.02 -3.80 7.51
N GLU A 23 -11.24 -4.98 8.06
CA GLU A 23 -10.29 -6.10 7.98
C GLU A 23 -10.60 -7.01 6.79
N SER A 24 -9.56 -7.65 6.27
CA SER A 24 -9.69 -8.61 5.18
C SER A 24 -10.23 -9.95 5.68
N LYS A 25 -11.13 -10.54 4.91
CA LYS A 25 -11.60 -11.91 5.17
C LYS A 25 -10.59 -12.98 4.76
N TYR A 26 -9.51 -12.60 4.08
CA TYR A 26 -8.48 -13.52 3.59
C TYR A 26 -7.28 -13.62 4.52
N HIS A 27 -7.19 -12.76 5.52
CA HIS A 27 -6.07 -12.70 6.45
C HIS A 27 -6.59 -12.70 7.89
N LYS A 28 -5.86 -13.35 8.78
CA LYS A 28 -6.23 -13.45 10.20
C LYS A 28 -6.00 -12.13 10.96
N PHE A 29 -4.98 -11.39 10.57
CA PHE A 29 -4.58 -10.14 11.25
C PHE A 29 -4.45 -9.00 10.23
N THR A 30 -4.57 -7.76 10.72
CA THR A 30 -4.22 -6.58 9.92
C THR A 30 -2.74 -6.58 9.61
N PRO A 31 -2.31 -5.92 8.52
CA PRO A 31 -0.90 -5.94 8.14
C PRO A 31 -0.01 -5.26 9.18
N TYR A 32 1.25 -5.67 9.23
CA TYR A 32 2.29 -4.91 9.92
C TYR A 32 2.70 -3.72 9.05
N LEU A 33 2.90 -2.56 9.69
CA LEU A 33 3.38 -1.36 9.02
C LEU A 33 4.87 -1.20 9.31
N VAL A 34 5.66 -1.13 8.24
CA VAL A 34 7.11 -0.98 8.32
C VAL A 34 7.52 0.26 7.53
N ILE A 35 8.39 1.08 8.11
CA ILE A 35 8.92 2.25 7.42
C ILE A 35 10.40 2.01 7.14
N GLU A 36 10.76 2.00 5.87
CA GLU A 36 12.14 1.90 5.40
C GLU A 36 12.51 3.17 4.66
N ARG A 37 13.81 3.43 4.47
CA ARG A 37 14.25 4.64 3.78
C ARG A 37 14.06 4.53 2.29
N SER A 38 14.66 3.50 1.68
CA SER A 38 14.63 3.28 0.23
C SER A 38 14.51 1.81 -0.09
N PRO A 39 13.91 1.45 -1.25
CA PRO A 39 13.94 0.07 -1.70
C PRO A 39 15.39 -0.41 -1.89
N GLU A 40 15.64 -1.69 -1.61
CA GLU A 40 16.98 -2.29 -1.79
C GLU A 40 17.30 -2.55 -3.26
N SER A 41 16.29 -2.70 -4.10
CA SER A 41 16.48 -2.99 -5.52
C SER A 41 16.90 -1.74 -6.30
N GLU A 42 17.60 -1.95 -7.42
CA GLU A 42 18.02 -0.89 -8.33
C GLU A 42 16.99 -0.73 -9.47
N GLY A 43 17.10 0.38 -10.19
CA GLY A 43 16.24 0.65 -11.33
C GLY A 43 14.88 1.21 -10.95
N ILE A 44 13.83 0.79 -11.66
CA ILE A 44 12.47 1.33 -11.49
C ILE A 44 11.92 1.08 -10.08
N ASP A 45 12.33 -0.01 -9.44
CA ASP A 45 11.87 -0.37 -8.09
C ASP A 45 12.38 0.61 -7.03
N ASN A 46 13.45 1.35 -7.31
CA ASN A 46 13.96 2.40 -6.41
C ASN A 46 13.00 3.56 -6.25
N GLU A 47 12.06 3.73 -7.16
CA GLU A 47 11.10 4.83 -7.15
C GLU A 47 9.81 4.48 -6.43
N TRP A 48 9.64 3.24 -5.99
CA TRP A 48 8.44 2.81 -5.28
C TRP A 48 8.25 3.59 -3.98
N HIS A 49 7.03 4.02 -3.75
CA HIS A 49 6.64 4.71 -2.52
C HIS A 49 6.29 3.74 -1.40
N GLY A 50 5.85 2.55 -1.77
CA GLY A 50 5.54 1.49 -0.82
C GLY A 50 5.22 0.19 -1.53
N GLU A 51 5.02 -0.87 -0.75
CA GLU A 51 4.57 -2.16 -1.27
C GLU A 51 3.84 -2.95 -0.20
N TYR A 52 2.98 -3.85 -0.64
CA TYR A 52 2.38 -4.86 0.22
C TYR A 52 3.04 -6.21 -0.07
N VAL A 53 3.54 -6.86 0.98
CA VAL A 53 4.23 -8.16 0.89
C VAL A 53 3.28 -9.23 1.45
N PRO A 54 2.59 -10.01 0.58
CA PRO A 54 1.57 -10.96 1.02
C PRO A 54 2.12 -12.05 1.94
N GLU A 55 3.33 -12.53 1.68
CA GLU A 55 3.97 -13.62 2.44
C GLU A 55 4.14 -13.24 3.92
N ASP A 56 4.42 -11.99 4.18
CA ASP A 56 4.66 -11.48 5.55
C ASP A 56 3.47 -10.69 6.09
N ASN A 57 2.43 -10.49 5.29
CA ASN A 57 1.30 -9.60 5.61
C ASN A 57 1.80 -8.25 6.11
N GLU A 58 2.58 -7.57 5.29
CA GLU A 58 3.32 -6.38 5.66
C GLU A 58 3.17 -5.28 4.62
N ILE A 59 2.92 -4.07 5.09
CA ILE A 59 2.96 -2.86 4.27
C ILE A 59 4.26 -2.14 4.57
N ILE A 60 5.09 -1.94 3.54
CA ILE A 60 6.36 -1.22 3.65
C ILE A 60 6.17 0.15 2.99
N ILE A 61 6.55 1.20 3.68
CA ILE A 61 6.57 2.57 3.15
C ILE A 61 8.02 3.01 3.03
N TYR A 62 8.40 3.52 1.86
CA TYR A 62 9.75 3.99 1.58
C TYR A 62 9.82 5.50 1.77
N SER A 63 10.25 5.92 2.95
CA SER A 63 10.17 7.32 3.39
C SER A 63 10.90 8.31 2.48
N ASP A 64 12.01 7.89 1.87
CA ASP A 64 12.80 8.77 0.98
C ASP A 64 12.02 9.13 -0.30
N ASN A 65 11.06 8.31 -0.70
CA ASN A 65 10.29 8.52 -1.92
C ASN A 65 8.93 9.19 -1.67
N ILE A 66 8.54 9.39 -0.43
CA ILE A 66 7.29 10.06 -0.08
C ILE A 66 7.48 11.59 -0.22
N THR A 67 6.64 12.19 -1.04
CA THR A 67 6.78 13.61 -1.42
C THR A 67 5.89 14.55 -0.61
N SER A 68 4.79 14.05 -0.04
CA SER A 68 3.81 14.87 0.66
C SER A 68 2.92 14.01 1.55
N LYS A 69 2.11 14.67 2.39
CA LYS A 69 1.10 13.98 3.21
C LYS A 69 0.07 13.27 2.35
N SER A 70 -0.38 13.89 1.26
CA SER A 70 -1.32 13.25 0.35
C SER A 70 -0.72 12.04 -0.35
N ASP A 71 0.55 12.12 -0.73
CA ASP A 71 1.28 10.99 -1.31
C ASP A 71 1.37 9.82 -0.31
N LEU A 72 1.69 10.11 0.95
CA LEU A 72 1.73 9.10 2.00
C LEU A 72 0.36 8.43 2.19
N ALA A 73 -0.71 9.23 2.27
CA ALA A 73 -2.07 8.71 2.42
C ALA A 73 -2.47 7.82 1.24
N LYS A 74 -2.19 8.27 0.02
CA LYS A 74 -2.46 7.49 -1.20
C LYS A 74 -1.72 6.16 -1.18
N THR A 75 -0.45 6.17 -0.81
CA THR A 75 0.38 4.97 -0.76
C THR A 75 -0.16 3.97 0.27
N ILE A 76 -0.50 4.43 1.46
CA ILE A 76 -1.02 3.55 2.52
C ILE A 76 -2.36 2.93 2.10
N VAL A 77 -3.28 3.72 1.56
CA VAL A 77 -4.59 3.21 1.11
C VAL A 77 -4.42 2.21 -0.02
N HIS A 78 -3.52 2.49 -0.97
CA HIS A 78 -3.24 1.60 -2.10
C HIS A 78 -2.73 0.23 -1.63
N GLU A 79 -1.71 0.22 -0.76
CA GLU A 79 -1.15 -1.04 -0.28
C GLU A 79 -2.12 -1.79 0.64
N TYR A 80 -2.91 -1.06 1.42
CA TYR A 80 -3.97 -1.66 2.24
C TYR A 80 -5.05 -2.31 1.36
N ALA A 81 -5.34 -1.73 0.20
CA ALA A 81 -6.27 -2.32 -0.75
C ALA A 81 -5.79 -3.70 -1.21
N HIS A 82 -4.49 -3.88 -1.42
CA HIS A 82 -3.92 -5.18 -1.75
C HIS A 82 -4.11 -6.20 -0.62
N TYR A 83 -3.97 -5.76 0.63
CA TYR A 83 -4.26 -6.61 1.79
C TYR A 83 -5.73 -7.10 1.79
N LEU A 84 -6.66 -6.27 1.33
CA LEU A 84 -8.09 -6.62 1.29
C LEU A 84 -8.45 -7.59 0.17
N GLN A 85 -7.59 -7.74 -0.85
CA GLN A 85 -7.87 -8.55 -2.02
C GLN A 85 -7.60 -10.04 -1.78
N ASP A 86 -8.26 -10.90 -2.56
CA ASP A 86 -8.01 -12.35 -2.54
C ASP A 86 -6.59 -12.61 -3.06
N PRO A 87 -5.69 -13.23 -2.27
CA PRO A 87 -4.33 -13.52 -2.72
C PRO A 87 -4.25 -14.37 -3.99
N LYS A 88 -5.26 -15.19 -4.25
CA LYS A 88 -5.33 -16.03 -5.46
C LYS A 88 -5.56 -15.21 -6.72
N TRP A 89 -6.14 -14.03 -6.59
CA TRP A 89 -6.44 -13.13 -7.70
C TRP A 89 -5.17 -12.70 -8.43
N MET A 90 -4.18 -12.27 -7.68
CA MET A 90 -2.92 -11.78 -8.27
C MET A 90 -2.26 -12.88 -9.11
N THR A 91 -2.12 -14.09 -8.55
CA THR A 91 -1.53 -15.23 -9.25
C THR A 91 -2.31 -15.57 -10.52
N ARG A 92 -3.64 -15.59 -10.43
CA ARG A 92 -4.52 -15.94 -11.55
C ARG A 92 -4.33 -14.96 -12.72
N TYR A 93 -4.35 -13.66 -12.44
CA TYR A 93 -4.25 -12.65 -13.50
C TYR A 93 -2.85 -12.54 -14.10
N TYR A 94 -1.81 -12.77 -13.30
CA TYR A 94 -0.45 -12.90 -13.86
C TYR A 94 -0.36 -14.04 -14.87
N LYS A 95 -0.95 -15.18 -14.57
CA LYS A 95 -0.99 -16.32 -15.51
C LYS A 95 -1.76 -16.00 -16.77
N MET A 96 -2.72 -15.07 -16.72
CA MET A 96 -3.49 -14.62 -17.88
C MET A 96 -2.75 -13.59 -18.73
N GLY A 97 -1.56 -13.15 -18.31
CA GLY A 97 -0.71 -12.25 -19.08
C GLY A 97 -0.99 -10.77 -18.93
N TYR A 98 -1.74 -10.34 -17.93
CA TYR A 98 -1.97 -8.91 -17.68
C TYR A 98 -0.68 -8.21 -17.27
N LYS A 99 -0.46 -7.02 -17.81
CA LYS A 99 0.65 -6.15 -17.39
C LYS A 99 0.33 -5.46 -16.06
N TYR A 100 1.36 -4.99 -15.36
CA TYR A 100 1.23 -4.40 -14.02
C TYR A 100 0.13 -3.33 -13.93
N ASN A 101 0.21 -2.29 -14.75
CA ASN A 101 -0.73 -1.15 -14.67
C ASN A 101 -2.11 -1.41 -15.27
N THR A 102 -2.30 -2.52 -15.99
CA THR A 102 -3.61 -2.94 -16.49
C THR A 102 -4.15 -4.18 -15.77
N HIS A 103 -3.38 -4.70 -14.83
CA HIS A 103 -3.76 -5.86 -14.03
C HIS A 103 -4.97 -5.50 -13.17
N PRO A 104 -6.08 -6.28 -13.21
CA PRO A 104 -7.29 -5.95 -12.45
C PRO A 104 -7.05 -5.73 -10.96
N TYR A 105 -6.10 -6.42 -10.39
CA TYR A 105 -5.65 -6.29 -9.01
C TYR A 105 -5.16 -4.86 -8.72
N GLU A 106 -4.32 -4.29 -9.60
CA GLU A 106 -3.82 -2.92 -9.48
C GLU A 106 -4.90 -1.88 -9.79
N VAL A 107 -5.71 -2.12 -10.81
CA VAL A 107 -6.81 -1.21 -11.18
C VAL A 107 -7.76 -1.02 -9.99
N GLU A 108 -8.10 -2.10 -9.29
CA GLU A 108 -8.93 -2.03 -8.09
C GLU A 108 -8.24 -1.25 -6.96
N ALA A 109 -6.94 -1.49 -6.74
CA ALA A 109 -6.18 -0.79 -5.72
C ALA A 109 -6.12 0.72 -6.00
N PHE A 110 -5.91 1.13 -7.25
CA PHE A 110 -5.94 2.55 -7.64
C PHE A 110 -7.32 3.16 -7.43
N ARG A 111 -8.38 2.43 -7.71
CA ARG A 111 -9.74 2.92 -7.47
C ARG A 111 -9.99 3.13 -5.99
N THR A 112 -9.59 2.19 -5.14
CA THR A 112 -9.72 2.29 -3.69
C THR A 112 -8.93 3.49 -3.17
N GLU A 113 -7.72 3.69 -3.67
CA GLU A 113 -6.88 4.83 -3.35
C GLU A 113 -7.59 6.15 -3.66
N GLU A 114 -8.07 6.32 -4.90
CA GLU A 114 -8.72 7.56 -5.35
C GLU A 114 -9.98 7.89 -4.54
N GLN A 115 -10.72 6.89 -4.15
CA GLN A 115 -11.97 7.09 -3.43
C GLN A 115 -11.79 7.38 -1.94
N ASN A 116 -10.63 7.08 -1.37
CA ASN A 116 -10.48 7.05 0.09
C ASN A 116 -9.29 7.82 0.68
N TRP A 117 -8.25 8.14 -0.10
CA TRP A 117 -7.02 8.71 0.45
C TRP A 117 -7.27 10.00 1.24
N TYR A 118 -8.13 10.88 0.76
CA TYR A 118 -8.42 12.18 1.41
C TYR A 118 -9.16 12.02 2.74
N LYS A 119 -9.78 10.88 2.96
CA LYS A 119 -10.52 10.60 4.20
C LYS A 119 -9.58 10.22 5.34
N VAL A 120 -8.40 9.68 5.04
CA VAL A 120 -7.47 9.18 6.06
C VAL A 120 -6.46 10.21 6.53
N CYS A 121 -6.20 11.24 5.73
CA CYS A 121 -5.21 12.27 6.04
C CYS A 121 -5.81 13.60 6.51
N LYS A 122 -7.04 13.58 6.94
CA LYS A 122 -7.71 14.78 7.51
C LYS A 122 -7.17 15.12 8.87
#